data_6f7e910cfacd2ddb02897d4a28ddccf2
#
_entry.id   6f7e910cfacd2ddb02897d4a28ddccf2
#
_cell.length_a   1.000
_cell.length_b   1.000
_cell.length_c   1.000
_cell.angle_alpha   90.00
_cell.angle_beta   90.00
_cell.angle_gamma   90.00
#
_symmetry.space_group_name_H-M   'P 1'
#
loop_
_entity.id
_entity.type
_entity.pdbx_description
1 polymer ?
#
loop_
_entity_poly.entity_id
_entity_poly.type
_entity_poly.pdbx_seq_one_letter_code
_entity_poly.pdbx_strand_id
1 'polypeptide(L)'
;MPATTTTFDAVLKDWFLGKVRDTLNEKVTMFEIANAKAERVGGRRLVYPVHVGRNFGVGTRAERGTLPTAQNEVYVTATVSPKYWYGRIEVSAQAMKQSQGDRAAFAEAMSEEMDRMTRNSRKYFNRMLYFGSRGDLCTVASDQSSVNTTTVNVTSSTVNVGSPLRFIQAGMILDGLNASGAATDTSTVSTDFTSSTVASATVGASGSSTITFSATTTVVSGTIMTLTGCGYNDFNGIDDGIDSSGTYQGVSRAAYQNKSWRANILGNSGTNRPLTLNLLQQAWDAASEASGEDDTTTHLISHYSVRREYLDLLTPDVRFTAQTLKGGHKVLDFNGAQFRFEVDAPFNTVYGINAPSWHLYKISDFEWADEDGSVLSRVSNIDSFEGFMRMFGNFGTDAPNKNFRITDIQATL
;
A
#
# COMPACT_ATOMS: atom_id res chain seq x y z
N MET A 1 45.56 17.78 -40.45
CA MET A 1 44.18 17.36 -40.15
C MET A 1 43.51 18.51 -39.42
N PRO A 2 42.25 18.86 -39.74
CA PRO A 2 41.57 19.92 -38.99
C PRO A 2 41.36 19.47 -37.55
N ALA A 3 41.48 20.41 -36.61
CA ALA A 3 41.17 20.17 -35.21
C ALA A 3 39.65 19.96 -35.06
N THR A 4 39.25 18.88 -34.39
CA THR A 4 37.85 18.49 -34.16
C THR A 4 37.56 18.52 -32.68
N THR A 5 36.25 18.49 -32.31
CA THR A 5 35.82 18.40 -30.91
C THR A 5 36.47 17.23 -30.17
N THR A 6 36.69 16.10 -30.84
CA THR A 6 37.37 14.92 -30.30
C THR A 6 38.88 15.20 -29.96
N THR A 7 39.54 16.10 -30.70
CA THR A 7 40.95 16.47 -30.43
C THR A 7 41.09 17.42 -29.23
N PHE A 8 40.02 18.16 -28.89
CA PHE A 8 39.95 19.08 -27.78
C PHE A 8 39.14 18.58 -26.57
N ASP A 9 38.73 17.33 -26.59
CA ASP A 9 37.86 16.73 -25.56
C ASP A 9 38.44 16.93 -24.14
N ALA A 10 39.75 16.80 -23.98
CA ALA A 10 40.42 17.03 -22.69
C ALA A 10 40.45 18.50 -22.22
N VAL A 11 40.15 19.44 -23.11
CA VAL A 11 40.14 20.90 -22.82
C VAL A 11 38.69 21.44 -22.70
N LEU A 12 37.73 20.76 -23.34
CA LEU A 12 36.34 21.14 -23.28
C LEU A 12 35.77 20.72 -21.92
N LYS A 13 35.07 21.64 -21.26
CA LYS A 13 34.39 21.39 -20.02
C LYS A 13 32.93 21.09 -20.30
N ASP A 14 32.41 20.04 -19.67
CA ASP A 14 30.98 19.79 -19.66
C ASP A 14 30.25 20.90 -18.91
N TRP A 15 29.13 21.35 -19.47
CA TRP A 15 28.26 22.31 -18.82
C TRP A 15 27.17 21.57 -18.07
N PHE A 16 27.23 21.66 -16.75
CA PHE A 16 26.26 21.00 -15.86
C PHE A 16 25.17 21.97 -15.41
N LEU A 17 23.92 21.48 -15.41
CA LEU A 17 22.80 22.19 -14.82
C LEU A 17 22.83 21.97 -13.30
N GLY A 18 22.76 23.04 -12.52
CA GLY A 18 22.94 23.01 -11.06
C GLY A 18 21.84 22.32 -10.25
N LYS A 19 20.93 21.58 -10.89
CA LYS A 19 19.86 20.81 -10.20
C LYS A 19 19.69 19.45 -10.85
N VAL A 20 19.60 18.41 -10.03
CA VAL A 20 19.20 17.07 -10.45
C VAL A 20 17.73 17.10 -10.86
N ARG A 21 17.39 16.58 -12.04
CA ARG A 21 16.02 16.48 -12.52
C ARG A 21 15.41 15.20 -11.99
N ASP A 22 14.29 15.32 -11.30
CA ASP A 22 13.51 14.18 -10.84
C ASP A 22 12.44 13.80 -11.86
N THR A 23 12.39 12.52 -12.23
CA THR A 23 11.40 11.95 -13.16
C THR A 23 10.54 10.87 -12.50
N LEU A 24 10.77 10.61 -11.20
CA LEU A 24 10.04 9.59 -10.46
C LEU A 24 8.64 10.07 -10.09
N ASN A 25 7.70 9.12 -10.06
CA ASN A 25 6.32 9.41 -9.65
C ASN A 25 6.22 9.62 -8.13
N GLU A 26 5.85 10.83 -7.72
CA GLU A 26 5.73 11.23 -6.31
C GLU A 26 4.27 11.28 -5.81
N LYS A 27 3.29 10.82 -6.60
CA LYS A 27 1.88 10.85 -6.20
C LYS A 27 1.61 9.92 -5.00
N VAL A 28 0.98 10.44 -3.95
CA VAL A 28 0.76 9.78 -2.65
C VAL A 28 -0.66 9.99 -2.11
N THR A 29 -1.65 9.74 -2.95
CA THR A 29 -3.07 10.04 -2.67
C THR A 29 -3.59 9.34 -1.41
N MET A 30 -3.28 8.06 -1.23
CA MET A 30 -3.76 7.31 -0.07
C MET A 30 -3.12 7.78 1.23
N PHE A 31 -1.83 8.12 1.18
CA PHE A 31 -1.13 8.69 2.32
C PHE A 31 -1.72 10.05 2.76
N GLU A 32 -2.13 10.88 1.80
CA GLU A 32 -2.80 12.16 2.09
C GLU A 32 -4.15 11.94 2.80
N ILE A 33 -4.96 10.99 2.33
CA ILE A 33 -6.25 10.64 2.95
C ILE A 33 -6.03 10.10 4.36
N ALA A 34 -5.07 9.19 4.54
CA ALA A 34 -4.75 8.60 5.83
C ALA A 34 -4.23 9.65 6.84
N ASN A 35 -3.35 10.55 6.38
CA ASN A 35 -2.76 11.58 7.23
C ASN A 35 -3.75 12.66 7.66
N ALA A 36 -4.80 12.91 6.87
CA ALA A 36 -5.86 13.86 7.22
C ALA A 36 -6.65 13.45 8.47
N LYS A 37 -6.64 12.15 8.83
CA LYS A 37 -7.29 11.55 10.00
C LYS A 37 -6.27 10.86 10.91
N ALA A 38 -5.13 11.49 11.12
CA ALA A 38 -4.11 10.98 12.02
C ALA A 38 -4.49 11.23 13.48
N GLU A 39 -4.44 10.17 14.29
CA GLU A 39 -4.69 10.22 15.73
C GLU A 39 -3.43 9.84 16.51
N ARG A 40 -3.06 10.63 17.49
CA ARG A 40 -1.96 10.27 18.39
C ARG A 40 -2.42 9.29 19.43
N VAL A 41 -1.71 8.17 19.49
CA VAL A 41 -1.99 7.06 20.40
C VAL A 41 -0.74 6.82 21.27
N GLY A 42 -0.96 6.50 22.54
CA GLY A 42 0.11 6.12 23.46
C GLY A 42 -0.09 4.70 23.98
N GLY A 43 1.00 4.08 24.46
CA GLY A 43 0.96 2.77 25.10
C GLY A 43 1.25 1.60 24.17
N ARG A 44 1.12 0.38 24.69
CA ARG A 44 1.50 -0.87 24.00
C ARG A 44 0.61 -1.19 22.78
N ARG A 45 -0.66 -0.86 22.85
CA ARG A 45 -1.66 -1.13 21.81
C ARG A 45 -2.88 -0.24 22.02
N LEU A 46 -3.56 0.11 20.95
CA LEU A 46 -4.87 0.74 20.99
C LEU A 46 -5.95 -0.35 21.13
N VAL A 47 -6.87 -0.13 22.06
CA VAL A 47 -7.99 -1.05 22.32
C VAL A 47 -9.27 -0.24 22.39
N TYR A 48 -10.27 -0.63 21.60
CA TYR A 48 -11.57 0.03 21.62
C TYR A 48 -12.73 -0.96 21.51
N PRO A 49 -13.88 -0.70 22.16
CA PRO A 49 -15.05 -1.54 22.07
C PRO A 49 -15.79 -1.32 20.76
N VAL A 50 -16.26 -2.40 20.14
CA VAL A 50 -17.11 -2.39 18.94
C VAL A 50 -18.43 -3.04 19.28
N HIS A 51 -19.53 -2.36 18.97
CA HIS A 51 -20.88 -2.90 19.11
C HIS A 51 -21.21 -3.79 17.90
N VAL A 52 -21.43 -5.07 18.12
CA VAL A 52 -21.63 -6.05 17.04
C VAL A 52 -22.98 -6.77 17.09
N GLY A 53 -23.72 -6.68 18.16
CA GLY A 53 -25.00 -7.36 18.30
C GLY A 53 -26.02 -6.56 19.08
N ARG A 54 -27.26 -6.60 18.60
CA ARG A 54 -28.41 -5.90 19.21
C ARG A 54 -29.05 -6.75 20.30
N ASN A 55 -29.67 -6.08 21.23
CA ASN A 55 -30.54 -6.73 22.24
C ASN A 55 -31.87 -7.20 21.62
N PHE A 56 -32.11 -8.48 21.69
CA PHE A 56 -33.37 -9.09 21.21
C PHE A 56 -34.42 -9.32 22.33
N GLY A 57 -34.24 -8.72 23.51
CA GLY A 57 -35.20 -8.73 24.60
C GLY A 57 -36.45 -7.88 24.34
N VAL A 58 -36.78 -7.63 23.07
CA VAL A 58 -37.92 -6.84 22.60
C VAL A 58 -38.95 -7.73 21.91
N GLY A 59 -40.23 -7.44 22.07
CA GLY A 59 -41.29 -8.18 21.37
C GLY A 59 -42.68 -7.80 21.84
N THR A 60 -43.63 -7.88 20.92
CA THR A 60 -45.05 -7.71 21.20
C THR A 60 -45.59 -8.88 22.01
N ARG A 61 -46.54 -8.65 22.89
CA ARG A 61 -47.18 -9.67 23.69
C ARG A 61 -48.73 -9.51 23.63
N ALA A 62 -49.41 -10.60 23.88
CA ALA A 62 -50.87 -10.54 24.07
C ALA A 62 -51.22 -9.80 25.37
N GLU A 63 -52.47 -9.39 25.51
CA GLU A 63 -52.97 -8.82 26.75
C GLU A 63 -52.68 -9.79 27.92
N ARG A 64 -52.02 -9.29 28.96
CA ARG A 64 -51.56 -10.06 30.14
C ARG A 64 -50.50 -11.14 29.84
N GLY A 65 -49.84 -11.10 28.66
CA GLY A 65 -48.74 -12.01 28.31
C GLY A 65 -47.46 -11.71 29.11
N THR A 66 -46.62 -12.72 29.32
CA THR A 66 -45.31 -12.59 29.96
C THR A 66 -44.40 -11.66 29.14
N LEU A 67 -43.63 -10.82 29.81
CA LEU A 67 -42.64 -9.95 29.16
C LEU A 67 -41.56 -10.76 28.40
N PRO A 68 -40.92 -10.17 27.37
CA PRO A 68 -39.79 -10.81 26.67
C PRO A 68 -38.71 -11.17 27.67
N THR A 69 -37.98 -12.24 27.41
CA THR A 69 -36.75 -12.57 28.16
C THR A 69 -35.72 -11.48 27.95
N ALA A 70 -35.16 -10.95 29.03
CA ALA A 70 -34.11 -9.94 28.96
C ALA A 70 -32.88 -10.50 28.25
N GLN A 71 -32.31 -9.73 27.35
CA GLN A 71 -31.04 -9.99 26.65
C GLN A 71 -30.14 -8.77 26.74
N ASN A 72 -28.90 -8.90 26.30
CA ASN A 72 -27.91 -7.85 26.34
C ASN A 72 -27.44 -7.46 24.94
N GLU A 73 -26.99 -6.24 24.80
CA GLU A 73 -26.16 -5.81 23.68
C GLU A 73 -24.83 -6.56 23.67
N VAL A 74 -24.28 -6.83 22.48
CA VAL A 74 -23.03 -7.57 22.35
C VAL A 74 -21.92 -6.61 21.89
N TYR A 75 -20.90 -6.51 22.73
CA TYR A 75 -19.70 -5.74 22.46
C TYR A 75 -18.51 -6.68 22.32
N VAL A 76 -17.61 -6.35 21.38
CA VAL A 76 -16.31 -7.01 21.24
C VAL A 76 -15.20 -5.97 21.27
N THR A 77 -14.01 -6.42 21.60
CA THR A 77 -12.84 -5.54 21.71
C THR A 77 -11.99 -5.65 20.47
N ALA A 78 -11.88 -4.55 19.75
CA ALA A 78 -10.90 -4.43 18.65
C ALA A 78 -9.56 -3.94 19.18
N THR A 79 -8.47 -4.45 18.63
CA THR A 79 -7.11 -4.16 19.06
C THR A 79 -6.23 -3.82 17.88
N VAL A 80 -5.59 -2.66 17.90
CA VAL A 80 -4.61 -2.22 16.91
C VAL A 80 -3.24 -2.24 17.55
N SER A 81 -2.36 -3.11 17.06
CA SER A 81 -0.96 -3.18 17.50
C SER A 81 -0.12 -2.24 16.66
N PRO A 82 0.80 -1.48 17.26
CA PRO A 82 1.70 -0.62 16.51
C PRO A 82 2.67 -1.44 15.65
N LYS A 83 3.03 -0.88 14.52
CA LYS A 83 4.09 -1.32 13.61
C LYS A 83 5.18 -0.28 13.59
N TYR A 84 6.40 -0.68 13.24
CA TYR A 84 7.59 0.15 13.33
C TYR A 84 8.23 0.23 11.95
N TRP A 85 8.17 1.40 11.34
CA TRP A 85 8.79 1.65 10.05
C TRP A 85 10.13 2.38 10.24
N TYR A 86 11.15 1.98 9.49
CA TYR A 86 12.47 2.58 9.50
C TYR A 86 13.00 2.80 8.08
N GLY A 87 13.69 3.91 7.87
CA GLY A 87 14.49 4.18 6.70
C GLY A 87 15.89 4.59 7.12
N ARG A 88 16.95 3.99 6.56
CA ARG A 88 18.35 4.26 6.90
C ARG A 88 19.11 4.77 5.69
N ILE A 89 19.92 5.77 5.90
CA ILE A 89 20.91 6.26 4.92
C ILE A 89 22.31 6.14 5.52
N GLU A 90 23.29 5.94 4.66
CA GLU A 90 24.70 5.94 5.03
C GLU A 90 25.50 6.63 3.92
N VAL A 91 26.34 7.60 4.28
CA VAL A 91 27.15 8.37 3.34
C VAL A 91 28.61 8.40 3.85
N SER A 92 29.55 8.08 2.99
CA SER A 92 30.97 8.13 3.36
C SER A 92 31.45 9.56 3.58
N ALA A 93 32.35 9.76 4.54
CA ALA A 93 32.93 11.06 4.83
C ALA A 93 33.67 11.64 3.62
N GLN A 94 34.28 10.78 2.78
CA GLN A 94 34.94 11.18 1.54
C GLN A 94 33.95 11.77 0.55
N ALA A 95 32.78 11.13 0.33
CA ALA A 95 31.73 11.63 -0.55
C ALA A 95 31.19 12.98 -0.05
N MET A 96 30.94 13.10 1.26
CA MET A 96 30.53 14.37 1.86
C MET A 96 31.56 15.50 1.64
N LYS A 97 32.83 15.22 1.84
CA LYS A 97 33.89 16.23 1.66
C LYS A 97 34.08 16.63 0.20
N GLN A 98 33.97 15.66 -0.73
CA GLN A 98 34.11 15.91 -2.17
C GLN A 98 32.87 16.62 -2.75
N SER A 99 31.69 16.48 -2.16
CA SER A 99 30.47 17.14 -2.61
C SER A 99 30.26 18.55 -2.03
N GLN A 100 31.13 19.00 -1.09
CA GLN A 100 31.01 20.33 -0.50
C GLN A 100 31.45 21.43 -1.49
N GLY A 101 30.57 22.36 -1.79
CA GLY A 101 30.78 23.56 -2.58
C GLY A 101 30.30 23.46 -4.03
N ASP A 102 29.80 24.60 -4.56
CA ASP A 102 29.13 24.73 -5.88
C ASP A 102 29.99 24.29 -7.11
N ARG A 103 31.27 24.08 -6.94
CA ARG A 103 32.17 23.69 -8.02
C ARG A 103 32.55 22.21 -8.02
N ALA A 104 32.24 21.48 -6.93
CA ALA A 104 32.71 20.13 -6.72
C ALA A 104 31.65 19.06 -7.04
N ALA A 105 30.35 19.37 -6.90
CA ALA A 105 29.28 18.45 -7.16
C ALA A 105 28.00 19.18 -7.60
N PHE A 106 27.04 18.43 -8.18
CA PHE A 106 25.72 18.94 -8.57
C PHE A 106 24.83 19.29 -7.39
N ALA A 107 25.00 18.59 -6.28
CA ALA A 107 24.26 18.75 -5.04
C ALA A 107 25.14 18.31 -3.87
N GLU A 108 24.84 18.79 -2.70
CA GLU A 108 25.45 18.31 -1.46
C GLU A 108 24.93 16.90 -1.17
N ALA A 109 25.83 15.91 -1.18
CA ALA A 109 25.45 14.49 -1.15
C ALA A 109 24.52 14.14 0.02
N MET A 110 24.77 14.67 1.19
CA MET A 110 23.97 14.37 2.37
C MET A 110 22.55 14.96 2.29
N SER A 111 22.45 16.24 1.91
CA SER A 111 21.15 16.93 1.78
C SER A 111 20.26 16.25 0.74
N GLU A 112 20.85 15.89 -0.41
CA GLU A 112 20.13 15.20 -1.49
C GLU A 112 19.65 13.81 -1.05
N GLU A 113 20.48 13.03 -0.35
CA GLU A 113 20.11 11.70 0.14
C GLU A 113 18.98 11.78 1.19
N MET A 114 19.04 12.75 2.11
CA MET A 114 17.97 12.95 3.10
C MET A 114 16.66 13.35 2.44
N ASP A 115 16.67 14.27 1.48
CA ASP A 115 15.46 14.70 0.76
C ASP A 115 14.86 13.55 -0.06
N ARG A 116 15.71 12.81 -0.79
CA ARG A 116 15.27 11.65 -1.56
C ARG A 116 14.70 10.55 -0.68
N MET A 117 15.36 10.26 0.45
CA MET A 117 14.87 9.28 1.42
C MET A 117 13.49 9.68 1.95
N THR A 118 13.27 10.95 2.26
CA THR A 118 11.97 11.45 2.72
C THR A 118 10.87 11.25 1.67
N ARG A 119 11.15 11.54 0.39
CA ARG A 119 10.20 11.32 -0.72
C ARG A 119 9.93 9.85 -0.97
N ASN A 120 10.98 9.02 -1.01
CA ASN A 120 10.87 7.57 -1.18
C ASN A 120 10.09 6.92 -0.05
N SER A 121 10.28 7.39 1.18
CA SER A 121 9.54 6.94 2.36
C SER A 121 8.04 7.18 2.23
N ARG A 122 7.63 8.37 1.80
CA ARG A 122 6.21 8.69 1.56
C ARG A 122 5.63 7.81 0.45
N LYS A 123 6.38 7.57 -0.61
CA LYS A 123 5.95 6.71 -1.72
C LYS A 123 5.81 5.25 -1.29
N TYR A 124 6.79 4.74 -0.54
CA TYR A 124 6.73 3.41 0.05
C TYR A 124 5.50 3.26 0.96
N PHE A 125 5.26 4.27 1.80
CA PHE A 125 4.13 4.29 2.72
C PHE A 125 2.79 4.29 1.97
N ASN A 126 2.68 5.09 0.91
CA ASN A 126 1.49 5.10 0.06
C ASN A 126 1.19 3.71 -0.53
N ARG A 127 2.21 3.02 -1.04
CA ARG A 127 2.08 1.64 -1.53
C ARG A 127 1.62 0.68 -0.42
N MET A 128 2.26 0.75 0.74
CA MET A 128 1.97 -0.12 1.90
C MET A 128 0.51 0.00 2.34
N LEU A 129 -0.06 1.21 2.29
CA LEU A 129 -1.47 1.44 2.63
C LEU A 129 -2.47 0.77 1.68
N TYR A 130 -2.05 0.38 0.46
CA TYR A 130 -2.92 -0.40 -0.45
C TYR A 130 -2.88 -1.91 -0.16
N PHE A 131 -1.70 -2.48 0.07
CA PHE A 131 -1.49 -3.94 0.00
C PHE A 131 -1.54 -4.67 1.32
N GLY A 132 -1.67 -3.98 2.43
CA GLY A 132 -1.79 -4.59 3.74
C GLY A 132 -0.47 -5.02 4.38
N SER A 133 -0.60 -5.65 5.52
CA SER A 133 0.51 -5.94 6.44
C SER A 133 1.51 -6.97 5.93
N ARG A 134 1.15 -7.79 4.93
CA ARG A 134 2.02 -8.84 4.39
C ARG A 134 3.14 -8.29 3.51
N GLY A 135 2.96 -7.11 2.90
CA GLY A 135 4.00 -6.43 2.11
C GLY A 135 4.26 -7.04 0.73
N ASP A 136 3.28 -7.71 0.13
CA ASP A 136 3.39 -8.40 -1.15
C ASP A 136 3.90 -7.50 -2.28
N LEU A 137 4.94 -7.96 -2.97
CA LEU A 137 5.42 -7.37 -4.23
C LEU A 137 4.96 -8.19 -5.42
N CYS A 138 5.31 -9.47 -5.43
CA CYS A 138 4.92 -10.43 -6.46
C CYS A 138 4.98 -11.86 -5.89
N THR A 139 4.58 -12.83 -6.72
CA THR A 139 4.56 -14.25 -6.35
C THR A 139 5.39 -15.04 -7.36
N VAL A 140 6.09 -16.06 -6.91
CA VAL A 140 6.82 -17.01 -7.77
C VAL A 140 5.81 -17.78 -8.63
N ALA A 141 6.07 -17.87 -9.92
CA ALA A 141 5.19 -18.53 -10.86
C ALA A 141 5.09 -20.04 -10.62
N SER A 142 3.99 -20.63 -11.07
CA SER A 142 3.68 -22.06 -10.86
C SER A 142 4.61 -23.04 -11.60
N ASP A 143 5.37 -22.56 -12.59
CA ASP A 143 6.36 -23.33 -13.31
C ASP A 143 7.70 -23.51 -12.56
N GLN A 144 7.87 -22.85 -11.42
CA GLN A 144 9.04 -22.93 -10.56
C GLN A 144 8.75 -23.87 -9.39
N SER A 145 9.40 -25.01 -9.35
CA SER A 145 9.19 -26.02 -8.30
C SER A 145 10.50 -26.36 -7.61
N SER A 146 10.70 -25.85 -6.40
CA SER A 146 11.85 -26.11 -5.52
C SER A 146 13.21 -26.06 -6.23
N VAL A 147 13.48 -24.95 -6.91
CA VAL A 147 14.64 -24.81 -7.79
C VAL A 147 15.66 -23.89 -7.16
N ASN A 148 16.93 -24.31 -7.17
CA ASN A 148 18.07 -23.47 -6.84
C ASN A 148 18.51 -22.72 -8.10
N THR A 149 18.16 -21.44 -8.20
CA THR A 149 18.36 -20.65 -9.42
C THR A 149 18.69 -19.19 -9.12
N THR A 150 19.32 -18.54 -10.08
CA THR A 150 19.48 -17.07 -10.06
C THR A 150 18.34 -16.36 -10.79
N THR A 151 17.61 -17.04 -11.67
CA THR A 151 16.54 -16.43 -12.48
C THR A 151 15.19 -17.04 -12.12
N VAL A 152 14.26 -16.22 -11.70
CA VAL A 152 12.95 -16.62 -11.17
C VAL A 152 11.84 -15.99 -12.00
N ASN A 153 10.93 -16.82 -12.50
CA ASN A 153 9.71 -16.36 -13.13
C ASN A 153 8.70 -15.91 -12.06
N VAL A 154 8.10 -14.76 -12.25
CA VAL A 154 7.17 -14.18 -11.28
C VAL A 154 5.83 -13.80 -11.91
N THR A 155 4.80 -13.86 -11.09
CA THR A 155 3.43 -13.43 -11.42
C THR A 155 2.97 -12.38 -10.41
N SER A 156 1.88 -11.69 -10.71
CA SER A 156 1.25 -10.79 -9.74
C SER A 156 0.76 -11.58 -8.51
N SER A 157 0.84 -10.98 -7.33
CA SER A 157 0.22 -11.56 -6.14
C SER A 157 -1.29 -11.38 -6.16
N THR A 158 -2.00 -12.09 -5.30
CA THR A 158 -3.46 -11.96 -5.15
C THR A 158 -3.91 -10.58 -4.68
N VAL A 159 -3.05 -9.89 -3.96
CA VAL A 159 -3.30 -8.54 -3.44
C VAL A 159 -2.76 -7.49 -4.39
N ASN A 160 -1.52 -7.66 -4.87
CA ASN A 160 -0.90 -6.77 -5.84
C ASN A 160 -1.17 -7.26 -7.27
N VAL A 161 -2.39 -7.11 -7.75
CA VAL A 161 -2.77 -7.47 -9.11
C VAL A 161 -2.23 -6.45 -10.11
N GLY A 162 -1.63 -6.92 -11.19
CA GLY A 162 -1.08 -6.09 -12.27
C GLY A 162 0.27 -6.60 -12.75
N SER A 163 1.15 -5.70 -13.23
CA SER A 163 2.50 -6.09 -13.63
C SER A 163 3.30 -6.54 -12.41
N PRO A 164 3.82 -7.77 -12.37
CA PRO A 164 4.56 -8.29 -11.21
C PRO A 164 5.79 -7.46 -10.85
N LEU A 165 6.41 -6.81 -11.83
CA LEU A 165 7.66 -6.08 -11.67
C LEU A 165 7.49 -4.58 -11.39
N ARG A 166 6.26 -4.06 -11.28
CA ARG A 166 6.02 -2.61 -11.16
C ARG A 166 6.67 -1.95 -9.94
N PHE A 167 6.95 -2.72 -8.89
CA PHE A 167 7.59 -2.25 -7.67
C PHE A 167 8.99 -2.81 -7.46
N ILE A 168 9.52 -3.59 -8.41
CA ILE A 168 10.81 -4.25 -8.28
C ILE A 168 11.85 -3.52 -9.11
N GLN A 169 12.97 -3.22 -8.48
CA GLN A 169 14.12 -2.55 -9.08
C GLN A 169 15.40 -3.30 -8.77
N ALA A 170 16.40 -3.15 -9.64
CA ALA A 170 17.74 -3.66 -9.37
C ALA A 170 18.32 -3.03 -8.09
N GLY A 171 19.01 -3.82 -7.30
CA GLY A 171 19.57 -3.42 -6.00
C GLY A 171 18.63 -3.64 -4.81
N MET A 172 17.34 -3.94 -5.02
CA MET A 172 16.44 -4.30 -3.92
C MET A 172 16.83 -5.63 -3.30
N ILE A 173 16.66 -5.74 -1.98
CA ILE A 173 16.89 -6.98 -1.23
C ILE A 173 15.53 -7.55 -0.84
N LEU A 174 15.27 -8.80 -1.25
CA LEU A 174 13.98 -9.45 -1.11
C LEU A 174 14.07 -10.68 -0.20
N ASP A 175 12.97 -10.96 0.50
CA ASP A 175 12.68 -12.20 1.20
C ASP A 175 11.55 -12.94 0.49
N GLY A 176 11.59 -14.26 0.50
CA GLY A 176 10.53 -15.12 0.00
C GLY A 176 9.73 -15.72 1.13
N LEU A 177 8.47 -15.34 1.26
CA LEU A 177 7.54 -15.90 2.25
C LEU A 177 6.87 -17.13 1.69
N ASN A 178 6.81 -18.22 2.46
CA ASN A 178 6.16 -19.45 2.04
C ASN A 178 4.64 -19.21 1.80
N ALA A 179 4.13 -19.71 0.69
CA ALA A 179 2.72 -19.64 0.31
C ALA A 179 1.76 -20.28 1.34
N SER A 180 2.23 -21.28 2.07
CA SER A 180 1.48 -21.97 3.14
C SER A 180 1.49 -21.21 4.47
N GLY A 181 2.31 -20.17 4.58
CA GLY A 181 2.47 -19.36 5.79
C GLY A 181 1.24 -18.48 6.03
N ALA A 182 0.14 -19.07 6.46
CA ALA A 182 -0.89 -18.34 7.15
C ALA A 182 -0.29 -17.83 8.46
N ALA A 183 0.29 -16.62 8.46
CA ALA A 183 0.67 -16.00 9.70
C ALA A 183 -0.59 -15.64 10.48
N THR A 184 -0.94 -16.50 11.38
CA THR A 184 -1.92 -16.22 12.43
C THR A 184 -1.28 -15.45 13.59
N ASP A 185 0.06 -15.40 13.62
CA ASP A 185 0.79 -14.64 14.65
C ASP A 185 2.21 -14.30 14.15
N THR A 186 2.69 -13.14 14.52
CA THR A 186 3.92 -12.46 14.07
C THR A 186 5.24 -13.14 14.46
N SER A 187 5.22 -14.31 15.09
CA SER A 187 6.43 -14.87 15.70
C SER A 187 7.19 -15.92 14.85
N THR A 188 6.55 -16.47 13.80
CA THR A 188 7.21 -17.47 12.94
C THR A 188 6.74 -17.36 11.50
N VAL A 189 7.30 -16.39 10.77
CA VAL A 189 7.14 -16.34 9.32
C VAL A 189 8.07 -17.39 8.72
N SER A 190 7.51 -18.41 8.07
CA SER A 190 8.32 -19.39 7.32
C SER A 190 8.76 -18.72 6.01
N THR A 191 10.07 -18.60 5.82
CA THR A 191 10.69 -18.05 4.62
C THR A 191 11.34 -19.15 3.80
N ASP A 192 11.15 -19.12 2.48
CA ASP A 192 11.84 -20.01 1.56
C ASP A 192 13.28 -19.51 1.32
N PHE A 193 13.47 -18.19 1.29
CA PHE A 193 14.78 -17.54 1.22
C PHE A 193 14.76 -16.17 1.92
N THR A 194 15.93 -15.68 2.27
CA THR A 194 16.13 -14.39 2.94
C THR A 194 17.23 -13.57 2.27
N SER A 195 17.08 -12.25 2.28
CA SER A 195 18.12 -11.26 1.91
C SER A 195 18.74 -11.50 0.52
N SER A 196 17.95 -11.88 -0.47
CA SER A 196 18.42 -12.07 -1.84
C SER A 196 18.38 -10.77 -2.62
N THR A 197 19.53 -10.31 -3.15
CA THR A 197 19.65 -9.05 -3.88
C THR A 197 19.23 -9.22 -5.34
N VAL A 198 18.37 -8.37 -5.82
CA VAL A 198 17.92 -8.30 -7.22
C VAL A 198 19.03 -7.70 -8.08
N ALA A 199 19.57 -8.47 -9.01
CA ALA A 199 20.53 -8.00 -10.01
C ALA A 199 19.82 -7.29 -11.18
N SER A 200 18.72 -7.88 -11.66
CA SER A 200 17.88 -7.28 -12.71
C SER A 200 16.44 -7.81 -12.64
N ALA A 201 15.52 -7.03 -13.21
CA ALA A 201 14.14 -7.40 -13.38
C ALA A 201 13.71 -7.09 -14.82
N THR A 202 13.21 -8.07 -15.56
CA THR A 202 12.92 -7.93 -16.99
C THR A 202 11.55 -8.50 -17.35
N VAL A 203 10.86 -7.83 -18.27
CA VAL A 203 9.64 -8.33 -18.91
C VAL A 203 10.04 -8.96 -20.24
N GLY A 204 9.81 -10.25 -20.39
CA GLY A 204 10.10 -10.97 -21.64
C GLY A 204 9.14 -10.62 -22.77
N ALA A 205 9.54 -10.93 -24.01
CA ALA A 205 8.76 -10.64 -25.21
C ALA A 205 7.35 -11.28 -25.25
N SER A 206 7.17 -12.38 -24.51
CA SER A 206 5.88 -13.07 -24.33
C SER A 206 5.10 -12.64 -23.10
N GLY A 207 5.48 -11.52 -22.45
CA GLY A 207 4.82 -11.03 -21.24
C GLY A 207 5.23 -11.76 -19.95
N SER A 208 6.14 -12.75 -20.02
CA SER A 208 6.70 -13.38 -18.83
C SER A 208 7.56 -12.37 -18.06
N SER A 209 7.39 -12.32 -16.76
CA SER A 209 8.15 -11.43 -15.88
C SER A 209 9.19 -12.24 -15.12
N THR A 210 10.46 -11.82 -15.19
CA THR A 210 11.56 -12.52 -14.55
C THR A 210 12.38 -11.61 -13.64
N ILE A 211 12.82 -12.14 -12.52
CA ILE A 211 13.77 -11.51 -11.61
C ILE A 211 15.05 -12.33 -11.62
N THR A 212 16.18 -11.66 -11.79
CA THR A 212 17.49 -12.29 -11.65
C THR A 212 18.13 -11.82 -10.34
N PHE A 213 18.51 -12.76 -9.50
CA PHE A 213 19.22 -12.49 -8.26
C PHE A 213 20.74 -12.52 -8.46
N SER A 214 21.47 -11.79 -7.63
CA SER A 214 22.94 -11.75 -7.65
C SER A 214 23.57 -13.07 -7.19
N ALA A 215 22.84 -13.87 -6.44
CA ALA A 215 23.25 -15.18 -5.95
C ALA A 215 22.16 -16.22 -6.18
N THR A 216 22.52 -17.48 -6.17
CA THR A 216 21.59 -18.60 -6.28
C THR A 216 20.66 -18.63 -5.07
N THR A 217 19.37 -18.74 -5.35
CA THR A 217 18.30 -18.69 -4.35
C THR A 217 17.38 -19.90 -4.52
N THR A 218 16.98 -20.52 -3.42
CA THR A 218 15.98 -21.60 -3.47
C THR A 218 14.60 -20.98 -3.52
N VAL A 219 13.85 -21.27 -4.57
CA VAL A 219 12.48 -20.76 -4.76
C VAL A 219 11.50 -21.90 -4.90
N VAL A 220 10.29 -21.68 -4.40
CA VAL A 220 9.17 -22.61 -4.48
C VAL A 220 8.01 -21.90 -5.17
N SER A 221 7.23 -22.64 -5.94
CA SER A 221 6.00 -22.11 -6.56
C SER A 221 5.06 -21.51 -5.51
N GLY A 222 4.55 -20.33 -5.78
CA GLY A 222 3.66 -19.63 -4.87
C GLY A 222 4.35 -18.86 -3.76
N THR A 223 5.69 -18.90 -3.64
CA THR A 223 6.45 -18.05 -2.71
C THR A 223 6.12 -16.58 -2.98
N ILE A 224 5.79 -15.85 -1.92
CA ILE A 224 5.47 -14.43 -1.98
C ILE A 224 6.73 -13.63 -1.73
N MET A 225 7.09 -12.75 -2.63
CA MET A 225 8.27 -11.89 -2.49
C MET A 225 7.91 -10.59 -1.79
N THR A 226 8.69 -10.25 -0.76
CA THR A 226 8.57 -9.01 0.02
C THR A 226 9.93 -8.35 0.15
N LEU A 227 9.96 -7.07 0.55
CA LEU A 227 11.22 -6.47 0.99
C LEU A 227 11.73 -7.17 2.25
N THR A 228 13.05 -7.29 2.37
CA THR A 228 13.69 -7.94 3.52
C THR A 228 13.21 -7.33 4.84
N GLY A 229 12.74 -8.21 5.72
CA GLY A 229 12.21 -7.86 7.05
C GLY A 229 10.82 -7.23 7.06
N CYS A 230 10.19 -6.97 5.90
CA CYS A 230 8.88 -6.33 5.81
C CYS A 230 7.70 -7.32 5.92
N GLY A 231 7.92 -8.60 5.66
CA GLY A 231 6.87 -9.62 5.70
C GLY A 231 6.08 -9.60 7.01
N TYR A 232 4.78 -9.31 6.95
CA TYR A 232 3.86 -9.11 8.08
C TYR A 232 4.23 -7.97 9.06
N ASN A 233 5.28 -7.20 8.78
CA ASN A 233 5.70 -6.05 9.59
C ASN A 233 5.25 -4.71 8.98
N ASP A 234 4.80 -4.70 7.74
CA ASP A 234 4.22 -3.51 7.12
C ASP A 234 2.92 -3.09 7.85
N PHE A 235 2.56 -1.81 7.74
CA PHE A 235 1.30 -1.31 8.31
C PHE A 235 0.11 -1.99 7.62
N ASN A 236 -1.00 -2.12 8.34
CA ASN A 236 -2.23 -2.59 7.74
C ASN A 236 -2.63 -1.65 6.59
N GLY A 237 -3.19 -2.23 5.53
CA GLY A 237 -3.66 -1.49 4.37
C GLY A 237 -5.17 -1.48 4.24
N ILE A 238 -5.65 -0.84 3.17
CA ILE A 238 -7.09 -0.87 2.84
C ILE A 238 -7.53 -2.28 2.49
N ASP A 239 -6.65 -3.11 1.93
CA ASP A 239 -6.96 -4.50 1.62
C ASP A 239 -7.24 -5.33 2.87
N ASP A 240 -6.48 -5.13 3.95
CA ASP A 240 -6.74 -5.78 5.25
C ASP A 240 -8.08 -5.33 5.87
N GLY A 241 -8.40 -4.05 5.76
CA GLY A 241 -9.65 -3.50 6.31
C GLY A 241 -10.88 -3.84 5.48
N ILE A 242 -10.75 -3.86 4.15
CA ILE A 242 -11.83 -4.15 3.20
C ILE A 242 -11.77 -5.63 2.80
N ASP A 243 -12.11 -6.50 3.74
CA ASP A 243 -12.28 -7.92 3.51
C ASP A 243 -13.56 -8.43 4.20
N SER A 244 -14.09 -9.54 3.70
CA SER A 244 -15.31 -10.20 4.21
C SER A 244 -15.02 -11.41 5.09
N SER A 245 -13.78 -11.87 5.15
CA SER A 245 -13.34 -13.10 5.84
C SER A 245 -12.19 -12.85 6.81
N GLY A 246 -11.79 -13.87 7.55
CA GLY A 246 -10.65 -13.85 8.44
C GLY A 246 -10.86 -13.01 9.72
N THR A 247 -9.75 -12.59 10.30
CA THR A 247 -9.71 -11.81 11.54
C THR A 247 -9.11 -10.42 11.25
N TYR A 248 -9.75 -9.37 11.73
CA TYR A 248 -9.27 -8.00 11.60
C TYR A 248 -9.26 -7.33 12.95
N GLN A 249 -8.13 -6.76 13.34
CA GLN A 249 -7.92 -6.11 14.65
C GLN A 249 -8.33 -6.99 15.85
N GLY A 250 -8.08 -8.31 15.75
CA GLY A 250 -8.42 -9.29 16.79
C GLY A 250 -9.88 -9.76 16.77
N VAL A 251 -10.73 -9.18 15.93
CA VAL A 251 -12.14 -9.55 15.80
C VAL A 251 -12.38 -10.43 14.58
N SER A 252 -12.96 -11.62 14.78
CA SER A 252 -13.28 -12.54 13.68
C SER A 252 -14.49 -12.06 12.90
N ARG A 253 -14.31 -11.83 11.60
CA ARG A 253 -15.42 -11.48 10.70
C ARG A 253 -16.43 -12.62 10.51
N ALA A 254 -15.99 -13.87 10.60
CA ALA A 254 -16.83 -15.05 10.45
C ALA A 254 -17.74 -15.31 11.65
N ALA A 255 -17.34 -14.89 12.86
CA ALA A 255 -18.07 -15.12 14.10
C ALA A 255 -19.36 -14.29 14.20
N TYR A 256 -19.46 -13.19 13.45
CA TYR A 256 -20.55 -12.22 13.54
C TYR A 256 -21.33 -12.17 12.22
N GLN A 257 -22.52 -12.75 12.20
CA GLN A 257 -23.34 -12.91 10.99
C GLN A 257 -24.00 -11.61 10.50
N ASN A 258 -23.93 -10.55 11.26
CA ASN A 258 -24.68 -9.30 11.04
C ASN A 258 -23.96 -8.26 10.16
N LYS A 259 -22.98 -8.63 9.39
CA LYS A 259 -22.18 -7.73 8.50
C LYS A 259 -21.51 -6.51 9.19
N SER A 260 -21.66 -6.32 10.50
CA SER A 260 -21.21 -5.12 11.22
C SER A 260 -19.69 -4.96 11.31
N TRP A 261 -18.94 -6.04 11.11
CA TRP A 261 -17.47 -6.02 11.17
C TRP A 261 -16.81 -6.59 9.91
N ARG A 262 -17.46 -6.48 8.78
CA ARG A 262 -16.88 -6.88 7.49
C ARG A 262 -17.30 -5.95 6.37
N ALA A 263 -16.43 -5.76 5.42
CA ALA A 263 -16.70 -4.96 4.22
C ALA A 263 -17.48 -5.76 3.18
N ASN A 264 -18.04 -5.05 2.22
CA ASN A 264 -18.76 -5.64 1.10
C ASN A 264 -17.80 -5.88 -0.06
N ILE A 265 -17.70 -7.14 -0.53
CA ILE A 265 -16.83 -7.53 -1.64
C ILE A 265 -17.70 -8.06 -2.78
N LEU A 266 -17.56 -7.44 -3.95
CA LEU A 266 -18.17 -7.86 -5.20
C LEU A 266 -17.12 -8.43 -6.12
N GLY A 267 -16.81 -9.72 -5.94
CA GLY A 267 -15.91 -10.48 -6.82
C GLY A 267 -16.67 -11.19 -7.95
N ASN A 268 -15.91 -11.78 -8.88
CA ASN A 268 -16.42 -12.61 -9.96
C ASN A 268 -15.61 -13.91 -10.11
N SER A 269 -15.19 -14.49 -8.98
CA SER A 269 -14.43 -15.75 -8.92
C SER A 269 -13.17 -15.78 -9.76
N GLY A 270 -12.45 -14.66 -9.83
CA GLY A 270 -11.21 -14.51 -10.61
C GLY A 270 -11.40 -14.32 -12.11
N THR A 271 -12.65 -14.24 -12.59
CA THR A 271 -12.95 -13.99 -14.01
C THR A 271 -13.19 -12.50 -14.24
N ASN A 272 -12.36 -11.88 -15.04
CA ASN A 272 -12.50 -10.46 -15.34
C ASN A 272 -13.80 -10.16 -16.09
N ARG A 273 -14.49 -9.10 -15.65
CA ARG A 273 -15.74 -8.61 -16.24
C ARG A 273 -15.64 -7.11 -16.55
N PRO A 274 -16.37 -6.60 -17.54
CA PRO A 274 -16.41 -5.17 -17.81
C PRO A 274 -17.00 -4.41 -16.61
N LEU A 275 -16.50 -3.21 -16.37
CA LEU A 275 -17.09 -2.29 -15.39
C LEU A 275 -18.45 -1.82 -15.94
N THR A 276 -19.46 -1.75 -15.07
CA THR A 276 -20.77 -1.19 -15.41
C THR A 276 -21.24 -0.25 -14.32
N LEU A 277 -22.07 0.75 -14.67
CA LEU A 277 -22.67 1.64 -13.67
C LEU A 277 -23.52 0.88 -12.67
N ASN A 278 -24.23 -0.16 -13.13
CA ASN A 278 -25.03 -1.02 -12.26
C ASN A 278 -24.17 -1.78 -11.23
N LEU A 279 -22.97 -2.22 -11.61
CA LEU A 279 -22.03 -2.89 -10.69
C LEU A 279 -21.50 -1.93 -9.62
N LEU A 280 -21.19 -0.68 -10.02
CA LEU A 280 -20.80 0.37 -9.09
C LEU A 280 -21.93 0.70 -8.12
N GLN A 281 -23.16 0.85 -8.64
CA GLN A 281 -24.34 1.11 -7.81
C GLN A 281 -24.64 -0.05 -6.85
N GLN A 282 -24.54 -1.28 -7.30
CA GLN A 282 -24.72 -2.46 -6.45
C GLN A 282 -23.75 -2.49 -5.28
N ALA A 283 -22.48 -2.12 -5.51
CA ALA A 283 -21.47 -2.05 -4.44
C ALA A 283 -21.78 -0.92 -3.46
N TRP A 284 -22.19 0.21 -3.99
CA TRP A 284 -22.59 1.39 -3.21
C TRP A 284 -23.78 1.08 -2.31
N ASP A 285 -24.85 0.51 -2.88
CA ASP A 285 -26.06 0.14 -2.15
C ASP A 285 -25.77 -0.92 -1.08
N ALA A 286 -24.88 -1.88 -1.36
CA ALA A 286 -24.47 -2.88 -0.38
C ALA A 286 -23.74 -2.27 0.83
N ALA A 287 -22.95 -1.22 0.64
CA ALA A 287 -22.29 -0.51 1.74
C ALA A 287 -23.32 0.32 2.54
N SER A 288 -24.25 1.00 1.87
CA SER A 288 -25.32 1.74 2.51
C SER A 288 -26.26 0.82 3.30
N GLU A 289 -26.66 -0.32 2.73
CA GLU A 289 -27.45 -1.35 3.44
C GLU A 289 -26.73 -1.89 4.69
N ALA A 290 -25.42 -2.18 4.57
CA ALA A 290 -24.66 -2.74 5.69
C ALA A 290 -24.40 -1.72 6.80
N SER A 291 -24.31 -0.44 6.49
CA SER A 291 -24.11 0.64 7.47
C SER A 291 -25.42 1.16 8.06
N GLY A 292 -26.52 1.05 7.33
CA GLY A 292 -27.80 1.70 7.66
C GLY A 292 -27.78 3.22 7.48
N GLU A 293 -26.81 3.74 6.76
CA GLU A 293 -26.65 5.16 6.44
C GLU A 293 -26.57 5.33 4.91
N ASP A 294 -27.22 6.32 4.36
CA ASP A 294 -27.15 6.64 2.94
C ASP A 294 -25.83 7.35 2.63
N ASP A 295 -25.30 7.13 1.42
CA ASP A 295 -24.13 7.83 0.86
C ASP A 295 -22.88 7.86 1.76
N THR A 296 -22.56 6.74 2.37
CA THR A 296 -21.40 6.62 3.28
C THR A 296 -20.04 6.72 2.59
N THR A 297 -19.96 6.36 1.30
CA THR A 297 -18.72 6.34 0.53
C THR A 297 -18.31 7.75 0.13
N THR A 298 -17.12 8.16 0.51
CA THR A 298 -16.57 9.50 0.21
C THR A 298 -15.61 9.53 -0.97
N HIS A 299 -14.89 8.43 -1.17
CA HIS A 299 -13.90 8.30 -2.24
C HIS A 299 -13.99 6.94 -2.92
N LEU A 300 -13.88 6.95 -4.24
CA LEU A 300 -13.60 5.77 -5.05
C LEU A 300 -12.13 5.81 -5.46
N ILE A 301 -11.40 4.72 -5.27
CA ILE A 301 -9.98 4.65 -5.61
C ILE A 301 -9.74 3.43 -6.50
N SER A 302 -9.03 3.64 -7.61
CA SER A 302 -8.64 2.56 -8.51
C SER A 302 -7.37 2.90 -9.29
N HIS A 303 -6.85 1.93 -10.03
CA HIS A 303 -5.75 2.14 -10.97
C HIS A 303 -6.22 2.86 -12.26
N TYR A 304 -5.27 3.47 -12.98
CA TYR A 304 -5.54 4.14 -14.27
C TYR A 304 -6.11 3.22 -15.36
N SER A 305 -5.91 1.90 -15.29
CA SER A 305 -6.52 0.93 -16.19
C SER A 305 -8.04 0.93 -16.09
N VAL A 306 -8.58 1.00 -14.88
CA VAL A 306 -10.04 1.08 -14.62
C VAL A 306 -10.60 2.46 -15.02
N ARG A 307 -9.77 3.51 -14.99
CA ARG A 307 -10.19 4.85 -15.45
C ARG A 307 -10.67 4.84 -16.90
N ARG A 308 -10.00 4.12 -17.77
CA ARG A 308 -10.39 4.02 -19.18
C ARG A 308 -11.75 3.36 -19.33
N GLU A 309 -11.96 2.24 -18.65
CA GLU A 309 -13.26 1.55 -18.63
C GLU A 309 -14.37 2.48 -18.13
N TYR A 310 -14.13 3.25 -17.09
CA TYR A 310 -15.11 4.20 -16.56
C TYR A 310 -15.40 5.35 -17.54
N LEU A 311 -14.40 5.88 -18.21
CA LEU A 311 -14.59 6.91 -19.25
C LEU A 311 -15.38 6.37 -20.44
N ASP A 312 -15.16 5.12 -20.87
CA ASP A 312 -15.90 4.49 -21.96
C ASP A 312 -17.39 4.32 -21.61
N LEU A 313 -17.72 4.04 -20.34
CA LEU A 313 -19.11 4.02 -19.87
C LEU A 313 -19.81 5.38 -19.96
N LEU A 314 -19.08 6.47 -19.80
CA LEU A 314 -19.64 7.83 -19.84
C LEU A 314 -19.73 8.38 -21.26
N THR A 315 -19.04 7.79 -22.24
CA THR A 315 -18.97 8.29 -23.62
C THR A 315 -20.32 8.36 -24.34
N PRO A 316 -21.29 7.43 -24.17
CA PRO A 316 -22.61 7.52 -24.78
C PRO A 316 -23.45 8.70 -24.30
N ASP A 317 -23.26 9.10 -23.03
CA ASP A 317 -24.03 10.18 -22.38
C ASP A 317 -23.19 11.45 -22.23
N VAL A 318 -22.81 12.09 -23.31
CA VAL A 318 -21.87 13.25 -23.42
C VAL A 318 -22.23 14.48 -22.54
N ARG A 319 -22.77 14.31 -21.36
CA ARG A 319 -23.02 15.36 -20.39
C ARG A 319 -22.08 15.25 -19.17
N PHE A 320 -20.79 15.47 -19.45
CA PHE A 320 -19.81 15.63 -18.38
C PHE A 320 -20.06 16.94 -17.61
N THR A 321 -20.61 16.87 -16.45
CA THR A 321 -20.49 17.97 -15.49
C THR A 321 -19.16 17.76 -14.76
N ALA A 322 -18.08 18.20 -15.39
CA ALA A 322 -16.77 18.16 -14.75
C ALA A 322 -16.72 19.21 -13.64
N GLN A 323 -16.79 18.78 -12.39
CA GLN A 323 -16.44 19.68 -11.29
C GLN A 323 -14.95 20.01 -11.38
N THR A 324 -14.65 21.31 -11.45
CA THR A 324 -13.27 21.79 -11.40
C THR A 324 -12.87 21.96 -9.94
N LEU A 325 -11.99 21.10 -9.45
CA LEU A 325 -11.36 21.31 -8.14
C LEU A 325 -10.59 22.64 -8.12
N LYS A 326 -10.46 23.25 -6.93
CA LYS A 326 -9.53 24.35 -6.70
C LYS A 326 -8.13 23.92 -7.13
N GLY A 327 -7.64 24.43 -8.25
CA GLY A 327 -6.38 24.02 -8.88
C GLY A 327 -6.50 23.52 -10.32
N GLY A 328 -7.70 23.52 -10.93
CA GLY A 328 -7.89 23.25 -12.37
C GLY A 328 -7.92 21.78 -12.78
N HIS A 329 -7.90 20.83 -11.83
CA HIS A 329 -8.01 19.42 -12.14
C HIS A 329 -9.47 18.99 -12.35
N LYS A 330 -9.73 18.31 -13.47
CA LYS A 330 -11.02 17.65 -13.71
C LYS A 330 -11.12 16.41 -12.84
N VAL A 331 -12.09 16.37 -11.93
CA VAL A 331 -12.38 15.19 -11.10
C VAL A 331 -13.53 14.45 -11.72
N LEU A 332 -13.38 13.13 -11.84
CA LEU A 332 -14.50 12.24 -12.10
C LEU A 332 -15.17 11.95 -10.75
N ASP A 333 -16.48 11.93 -10.71
CA ASP A 333 -17.29 11.62 -9.53
C ASP A 333 -18.36 10.57 -9.87
N PHE A 334 -18.78 9.85 -8.86
CA PHE A 334 -19.91 8.93 -8.91
C PHE A 334 -20.71 9.10 -7.62
N ASN A 335 -22.00 9.38 -7.71
CA ASN A 335 -22.88 9.67 -6.57
C ASN A 335 -22.32 10.70 -5.57
N GLY A 336 -21.56 11.70 -6.07
CA GLY A 336 -20.94 12.72 -5.23
C GLY A 336 -19.60 12.33 -4.59
N ALA A 337 -19.18 11.05 -4.67
CA ALA A 337 -17.86 10.63 -4.24
C ALA A 337 -16.81 10.86 -5.32
N GLN A 338 -15.65 11.38 -4.91
CA GLN A 338 -14.53 11.62 -5.82
C GLN A 338 -13.91 10.30 -6.31
N PHE A 339 -13.82 10.13 -7.63
CA PHE A 339 -13.12 8.99 -8.20
C PHE A 339 -11.64 9.35 -8.43
N ARG A 340 -10.77 8.82 -7.59
CA ARG A 340 -9.32 9.08 -7.63
C ARG A 340 -8.60 7.90 -8.27
N PHE A 341 -7.61 8.21 -9.10
CA PHE A 341 -6.80 7.20 -9.79
C PHE A 341 -5.35 7.27 -9.32
N GLU A 342 -4.81 6.13 -8.97
CA GLU A 342 -3.49 5.99 -8.36
C GLU A 342 -2.69 4.88 -9.05
N VAL A 343 -1.39 5.11 -9.23
CA VAL A 343 -0.48 4.12 -9.83
C VAL A 343 -0.28 2.92 -8.91
N ASP A 344 -0.30 3.14 -7.60
CA ASP A 344 -0.03 2.08 -6.61
C ASP A 344 -1.25 1.17 -6.37
N ALA A 345 -2.46 1.57 -6.77
CA ALA A 345 -3.67 0.77 -6.61
C ALA A 345 -3.63 -0.51 -7.48
N PRO A 346 -4.27 -1.62 -7.07
CA PRO A 346 -4.42 -2.83 -7.89
C PRO A 346 -5.14 -2.55 -9.22
N PHE A 347 -4.74 -3.26 -10.29
CA PHE A 347 -5.18 -2.96 -11.66
C PHE A 347 -6.66 -3.22 -11.93
N ASN A 348 -7.21 -4.28 -11.39
CA ASN A 348 -8.57 -4.77 -11.68
C ASN A 348 -9.53 -4.53 -10.52
N THR A 349 -9.22 -3.56 -9.64
CA THR A 349 -9.96 -3.35 -8.40
C THR A 349 -10.43 -1.91 -8.28
N VAL A 350 -11.65 -1.73 -7.78
CA VAL A 350 -12.17 -0.44 -7.29
C VAL A 350 -12.45 -0.56 -5.80
N TYR A 351 -11.89 0.35 -5.02
CA TYR A 351 -12.20 0.50 -3.60
C TYR A 351 -13.17 1.65 -3.40
N GLY A 352 -14.25 1.42 -2.66
CA GLY A 352 -15.12 2.46 -2.12
C GLY A 352 -14.79 2.68 -0.65
N ILE A 353 -14.35 3.88 -0.33
CA ILE A 353 -13.80 4.21 0.98
C ILE A 353 -14.66 5.27 1.67
N ASN A 354 -15.02 5.00 2.93
CA ASN A 354 -15.51 5.99 3.86
C ASN A 354 -14.32 6.62 4.59
N ALA A 355 -13.77 7.72 4.08
CA ALA A 355 -12.58 8.35 4.66
C ALA A 355 -12.70 8.72 6.15
N PRO A 356 -13.86 9.15 6.68
CA PRO A 356 -14.03 9.38 8.12
C PRO A 356 -13.80 8.17 9.01
N SER A 357 -14.00 6.94 8.51
CA SER A 357 -13.80 5.70 9.27
C SER A 357 -12.37 5.15 9.24
N TRP A 358 -11.48 5.80 8.49
CA TRP A 358 -10.08 5.39 8.38
C TRP A 358 -9.16 6.28 9.20
N HIS A 359 -8.36 5.68 10.03
CA HIS A 359 -7.49 6.36 10.97
C HIS A 359 -6.04 5.91 10.82
N LEU A 360 -5.12 6.85 10.80
CA LEU A 360 -3.70 6.60 10.95
C LEU A 360 -3.34 6.82 12.43
N TYR A 361 -3.23 5.73 13.18
CA TYR A 361 -2.85 5.75 14.59
C TYR A 361 -1.35 5.93 14.71
N LYS A 362 -0.89 7.08 15.21
CA LYS A 362 0.50 7.44 15.31
C LYS A 362 0.98 7.44 16.77
N ILE A 363 2.09 6.80 17.02
CA ILE A 363 2.87 6.97 18.26
C ILE A 363 3.93 8.05 18.03
N SER A 364 4.66 7.98 16.89
CA SER A 364 5.54 9.04 16.40
C SER A 364 5.21 9.40 14.96
N ASP A 365 5.47 10.65 14.58
CA ASP A 365 5.40 11.09 13.20
C ASP A 365 6.63 10.64 12.40
N PHE A 366 6.64 10.92 11.09
CA PHE A 366 7.85 10.80 10.28
C PHE A 366 8.89 11.78 10.79
N GLU A 367 9.89 11.27 11.46
CA GLU A 367 10.96 12.05 12.06
C GLU A 367 12.32 11.39 11.83
N TRP A 368 13.34 12.22 11.64
CA TRP A 368 14.72 11.77 11.75
C TRP A 368 15.03 11.54 13.22
N ALA A 369 15.68 10.42 13.55
CA ALA A 369 16.08 10.15 14.92
C ALA A 369 17.15 11.16 15.36
N ASP A 370 16.85 11.87 16.45
CA ASP A 370 17.69 12.94 17.02
C ASP A 370 17.66 12.84 18.55
N GLU A 371 17.79 11.64 19.09
CA GLU A 371 17.75 11.44 20.55
C GLU A 371 19.05 11.84 21.24
N ASP A 372 20.16 11.80 20.48
CA ASP A 372 21.50 12.14 20.99
C ASP A 372 21.87 13.61 20.70
N GLY A 373 20.95 14.42 20.16
CA GLY A 373 21.22 15.80 19.73
C GLY A 373 21.92 15.90 18.37
N SER A 374 22.01 14.80 17.64
CA SER A 374 22.53 14.75 16.26
C SER A 374 21.75 13.75 15.41
N VAL A 375 21.23 14.22 14.27
CA VAL A 375 20.55 13.37 13.28
C VAL A 375 21.49 12.34 12.68
N LEU A 376 22.79 12.66 12.58
CA LEU A 376 23.82 11.83 11.98
C LEU A 376 24.75 11.29 13.05
N SER A 377 24.87 9.97 13.11
CA SER A 377 25.84 9.27 13.94
C SER A 377 26.98 8.71 13.09
N ARG A 378 28.17 8.60 13.69
CA ARG A 378 29.32 8.01 13.02
C ARG A 378 29.24 6.49 13.11
N VAL A 379 29.43 5.81 11.97
CA VAL A 379 29.51 4.35 11.94
C VAL A 379 30.79 3.87 12.62
N SER A 380 30.68 2.86 13.46
CA SER A 380 31.84 2.30 14.15
C SER A 380 32.80 1.64 13.16
N ASN A 381 34.10 1.95 13.27
CA ASN A 381 35.19 1.42 12.48
C ASN A 381 35.19 1.75 10.97
N ILE A 382 34.28 2.62 10.52
CA ILE A 382 34.21 3.07 9.12
C ILE A 382 34.12 4.59 9.11
N ASP A 383 34.78 5.26 8.15
CA ASP A 383 34.67 6.70 7.99
C ASP A 383 33.43 7.07 7.17
N SER A 384 32.28 6.81 7.77
CA SER A 384 30.94 7.11 7.24
C SER A 384 30.03 7.64 8.33
N PHE A 385 28.99 8.36 7.89
CA PHE A 385 27.91 8.85 8.73
C PHE A 385 26.62 8.18 8.34
N GLU A 386 25.82 7.78 9.32
CA GLU A 386 24.50 7.21 9.14
C GLU A 386 23.43 8.06 9.82
N GLY A 387 22.25 8.05 9.24
CA GLY A 387 21.04 8.60 9.83
C GLY A 387 19.88 7.69 9.55
N PHE A 388 18.91 7.66 10.43
CA PHE A 388 17.69 6.90 10.18
C PHE A 388 16.44 7.73 10.49
N MET A 389 15.47 7.53 9.62
CA MET A 389 14.12 8.06 9.76
C MET A 389 13.23 6.95 10.34
N ARG A 390 12.28 7.32 11.16
CA ARG A 390 11.34 6.39 11.77
C ARG A 390 9.90 6.91 11.77
N MET A 391 8.96 5.98 11.81
CA MET A 391 7.56 6.25 12.09
C MET A 391 6.97 5.05 12.83
N PHE A 392 6.29 5.31 13.92
CA PHE A 392 5.62 4.28 14.73
C PHE A 392 4.13 4.51 14.73
N GLY A 393 3.38 3.48 14.38
CA GLY A 393 1.94 3.58 14.30
C GLY A 393 1.30 2.37 13.62
N ASN A 394 0.07 2.50 13.22
CA ASN A 394 -0.61 1.56 12.33
C ASN A 394 -1.80 2.26 11.66
N PHE A 395 -2.32 1.65 10.60
CA PHE A 395 -3.45 2.16 9.86
C PHE A 395 -4.63 1.21 9.98
N GLY A 396 -5.85 1.73 10.02
CA GLY A 396 -7.01 0.87 10.09
C GLY A 396 -8.34 1.60 10.05
N THR A 397 -9.41 0.84 9.88
CA THR A 397 -10.79 1.34 9.92
C THR A 397 -11.52 0.84 11.16
N ASP A 398 -12.35 1.67 11.73
CA ASP A 398 -13.27 1.36 12.82
C ASP A 398 -14.66 0.91 12.34
N ALA A 399 -14.97 1.11 11.06
CA ALA A 399 -16.24 0.71 10.44
C ALA A 399 -16.00 0.02 9.07
N PRO A 400 -15.54 -1.24 9.05
CA PRO A 400 -15.32 -1.98 7.81
C PRO A 400 -16.56 -2.06 6.91
N ASN A 401 -17.76 -2.16 7.49
CA ASN A 401 -19.04 -2.29 6.78
C ASN A 401 -19.41 -1.07 5.94
N LYS A 402 -18.84 0.11 6.20
CA LYS A 402 -19.04 1.34 5.41
C LYS A 402 -18.19 1.38 4.14
N ASN A 403 -17.40 0.33 3.89
CA ASN A 403 -16.45 0.25 2.78
C ASN A 403 -16.79 -0.93 1.88
N PHE A 404 -16.40 -0.83 0.61
CA PHE A 404 -16.57 -1.93 -0.33
C PHE A 404 -15.37 -2.09 -1.26
N ARG A 405 -15.28 -3.25 -1.88
CA ARG A 405 -14.30 -3.57 -2.91
C ARG A 405 -14.98 -4.31 -4.06
N ILE A 406 -14.72 -3.85 -5.29
CA ILE A 406 -15.09 -4.57 -6.50
C ILE A 406 -13.81 -5.12 -7.09
N THR A 407 -13.74 -6.45 -7.27
CA THR A 407 -12.61 -7.13 -7.91
C THR A 407 -12.98 -7.70 -9.27
N ASP A 408 -12.01 -8.23 -9.96
CA ASP A 408 -12.18 -8.91 -11.26
C ASP A 408 -12.78 -7.99 -12.33
N ILE A 409 -12.34 -6.72 -12.35
CA ILE A 409 -12.70 -5.77 -13.39
C ILE A 409 -11.72 -5.95 -14.56
N GLN A 410 -12.23 -5.96 -15.76
CA GLN A 410 -11.41 -5.95 -16.96
C GLN A 410 -10.57 -4.66 -16.98
N ALA A 411 -9.26 -4.81 -16.99
CA ALA A 411 -8.32 -3.71 -17.00
C ALA A 411 -7.53 -3.78 -18.32
N THR A 412 -7.65 -2.74 -19.13
CA THR A 412 -6.86 -2.61 -20.36
C THR A 412 -5.57 -1.86 -20.03
N LEU A 413 -4.43 -2.52 -20.14
CA LEU A 413 -3.09 -1.93 -19.93
C LEU A 413 -2.65 -1.08 -21.11
#